data_285e7e7bdb033cc8b7ce32ee46193bb4
#
_entry.id   285e7e7bdb033cc8b7ce32ee46193bb4
#
_cell.length_a   1.000
_cell.length_b   1.000
_cell.length_c   1.000
_cell.angle_alpha   90.00
_cell.angle_beta   90.00
_cell.angle_gamma   90.00
#
_symmetry.space_group_name_H-M   'P 1'
#
loop_
_entity.id
_entity.type
_entity.pdbx_description
1 polymer ?
#
loop_
_entity_poly.entity_id
_entity_poly.type
_entity_poly.pdbx_seq_one_letter_code
_entity_poly.pdbx_strand_id
1 'polypeptide(L)'
;VAAQEKVVKLKIVETSDVHGNYYPYNFITRHEWKGSLARIYSFVQKEREQYKENLILLDNGDILQGQPTAYYYNYIDTVSPHLCSEMMNFMKYDAGNMGNHDVETGRAVFDRWIATCDFPVLGANIIDTSTGKPHLAPYKVLERDGVKIVVLGMITPAIPAWLSENLWKGLRFDDMEETARKWMKI
;
A
#
# COMPACT_ATOMS: atom_id res chain seq x y z
N VAL A 1 13.33 -15.17 -40.42
CA VAL A 1 12.89 -13.84 -40.02
C VAL A 1 13.29 -13.69 -38.56
N ALA A 2 14.29 -12.84 -38.29
CA ALA A 2 14.69 -12.55 -36.91
C ALA A 2 13.51 -11.85 -36.21
N ALA A 3 13.10 -12.38 -35.05
CA ALA A 3 12.10 -11.71 -34.23
C ALA A 3 12.66 -10.33 -33.81
N GLN A 4 11.97 -9.28 -34.14
CA GLN A 4 12.34 -7.92 -33.74
C GLN A 4 12.15 -7.84 -32.22
N GLU A 5 13.21 -7.54 -31.48
CA GLU A 5 13.18 -7.41 -30.03
C GLU A 5 12.31 -6.21 -29.65
N LYS A 6 11.21 -6.45 -28.94
CA LYS A 6 10.31 -5.39 -28.49
C LYS A 6 10.82 -4.85 -27.15
N VAL A 7 11.25 -3.59 -27.13
CA VAL A 7 11.64 -2.88 -25.93
C VAL A 7 10.41 -2.16 -25.34
N VAL A 8 10.08 -2.46 -24.09
CA VAL A 8 9.00 -1.80 -23.34
C VAL A 8 9.63 -0.95 -22.24
N LYS A 9 9.25 0.35 -22.19
CA LYS A 9 9.68 1.27 -21.14
C LYS A 9 8.58 1.41 -20.10
N LEU A 10 8.91 1.09 -18.86
CA LEU A 10 8.03 1.23 -17.69
C LEU A 10 8.56 2.31 -16.76
N LYS A 11 7.66 3.04 -16.11
CA LYS A 11 7.96 3.94 -15.01
C LYS A 11 7.30 3.39 -13.75
N ILE A 12 8.09 3.01 -12.76
CA ILE A 12 7.59 2.62 -11.45
C ILE A 12 7.83 3.78 -10.49
N VAL A 13 6.78 4.23 -9.84
CA VAL A 13 6.81 5.23 -8.77
C VAL A 13 6.31 4.54 -7.51
N GLU A 14 7.07 4.63 -6.45
CA GLU A 14 6.75 4.06 -5.15
C GLU A 14 6.71 5.15 -4.11
N THR A 15 5.69 5.10 -3.24
CA THR A 15 5.63 5.83 -1.98
C THR A 15 5.83 4.86 -0.83
N SER A 16 6.46 5.30 0.24
CA SER A 16 6.67 4.54 1.46
C SER A 16 6.70 5.49 2.65
N ASP A 17 6.25 5.02 3.81
CA ASP A 17 6.36 5.76 5.06
C ASP A 17 5.79 7.19 5.00
N VAL A 18 4.63 7.32 4.38
CA VAL A 18 3.94 8.62 4.24
C VAL A 18 3.49 9.15 5.61
N HIS A 19 3.17 8.24 6.54
CA HIS A 19 2.84 8.57 7.93
C HIS A 19 1.80 9.68 8.06
N GLY A 20 0.70 9.58 7.32
CA GLY A 20 -0.40 10.54 7.38
C GLY A 20 -0.09 11.93 6.81
N ASN A 21 1.08 12.13 6.19
CA ASN A 21 1.42 13.40 5.54
C ASN A 21 0.68 13.52 4.19
N TYR A 22 -0.62 13.73 4.23
CA TYR A 22 -1.48 13.84 3.06
C TYR A 22 -1.39 15.22 2.40
N TYR A 23 -1.25 16.26 3.22
CA TYR A 23 -1.18 17.66 2.81
C TYR A 23 0.23 18.24 2.91
N PRO A 24 0.55 19.30 2.15
CA PRO A 24 1.84 19.97 2.23
C PRO A 24 1.95 20.87 3.50
N TYR A 25 1.45 20.38 4.61
CA TYR A 25 1.42 21.06 5.91
C TYR A 25 1.50 20.04 7.04
N ASN A 26 2.41 20.24 7.98
CA ASN A 26 2.51 19.41 9.18
C ASN A 26 1.65 20.03 10.28
N PHE A 27 0.57 19.37 10.66
CA PHE A 27 -0.39 19.86 11.65
C PHE A 27 0.14 19.80 13.09
N ILE A 28 1.18 19.04 13.35
CA ILE A 28 1.84 18.94 14.67
C ILE A 28 2.75 20.13 14.88
N THR A 29 3.67 20.39 13.95
CA THR A 29 4.64 21.48 14.02
C THR A 29 4.09 22.81 13.49
N ARG A 30 2.95 22.80 12.81
CA ARG A 30 2.27 23.96 12.22
C ARG A 30 3.09 24.72 11.19
N HIS A 31 3.83 23.99 10.36
CA HIS A 31 4.64 24.54 9.29
C HIS A 31 4.33 23.86 7.95
N GLU A 32 4.65 24.55 6.87
CA GLU A 32 4.67 23.92 5.56
C GLU A 32 5.58 22.69 5.57
N TRP A 33 5.15 21.64 4.87
CA TRP A 33 5.86 20.38 4.76
C TRP A 33 6.16 20.05 3.31
N LYS A 34 7.43 19.69 3.04
CA LYS A 34 7.85 19.41 1.66
C LYS A 34 7.35 18.05 1.16
N GLY A 35 7.26 17.05 2.03
CA GLY A 35 6.74 15.72 1.72
C GLY A 35 5.23 15.65 1.95
N SER A 36 4.46 15.20 0.96
CA SER A 36 3.02 14.89 1.13
C SER A 36 2.47 14.18 -0.08
N LEU A 37 1.38 13.42 0.08
CA LEU A 37 0.67 12.81 -1.06
C LEU A 37 0.23 13.85 -2.09
N ALA A 38 -0.22 15.01 -1.65
CA ALA A 38 -0.64 16.10 -2.56
C ALA A 38 0.50 16.57 -3.47
N ARG A 39 1.73 16.67 -2.96
CA ARG A 39 2.91 17.02 -3.79
C ARG A 39 3.34 15.87 -4.69
N ILE A 40 3.28 14.64 -4.19
CA ILE A 40 3.55 13.43 -4.97
C ILE A 40 2.56 13.33 -6.13
N TYR A 41 1.28 13.66 -5.91
CA TYR A 41 0.29 13.69 -6.99
C TYR A 41 0.71 14.58 -8.16
N SER A 42 1.19 15.79 -7.89
CA SER A 42 1.68 16.70 -8.95
C SER A 42 2.85 16.09 -9.74
N PHE A 43 3.77 15.40 -9.06
CA PHE A 43 4.86 14.67 -9.70
C PHE A 43 4.34 13.52 -10.55
N VAL A 44 3.46 12.69 -10.00
CA VAL A 44 2.87 11.54 -10.71
C VAL A 44 2.11 11.97 -11.95
N GLN A 45 1.35 13.09 -11.88
CA GLN A 45 0.64 13.61 -13.06
C GLN A 45 1.60 13.99 -14.18
N LYS A 46 2.70 14.65 -13.87
CA LYS A 46 3.74 14.99 -14.85
C LYS A 46 4.37 13.74 -15.48
N GLU A 47 4.67 12.73 -14.68
CA GLU A 47 5.22 11.47 -15.19
C GLU A 47 4.19 10.71 -16.05
N ARG A 48 2.89 10.79 -15.72
CA ARG A 48 1.81 10.20 -16.51
C ARG A 48 1.67 10.83 -17.90
N GLU A 49 1.97 12.12 -18.07
CA GLU A 49 1.99 12.75 -19.38
C GLU A 49 2.97 12.05 -20.33
N GLN A 50 4.12 11.61 -19.80
CA GLN A 50 5.17 10.93 -20.56
C GLN A 50 4.94 9.44 -20.70
N TYR A 51 4.64 8.74 -19.60
CA TYR A 51 4.59 7.28 -19.56
C TYR A 51 3.18 6.71 -19.76
N LYS A 52 2.15 7.51 -19.60
CA LYS A 52 0.73 7.13 -19.75
C LYS A 52 0.41 5.87 -18.96
N GLU A 53 -0.13 4.85 -19.62
CA GLU A 53 -0.48 3.56 -18.98
C GLU A 53 0.74 2.75 -18.52
N ASN A 54 1.94 3.11 -18.99
CA ASN A 54 3.19 2.46 -18.57
C ASN A 54 3.76 3.00 -17.24
N LEU A 55 3.08 3.97 -16.60
CA LEU A 55 3.36 4.33 -15.22
C LEU A 55 2.65 3.36 -14.29
N ILE A 56 3.38 2.83 -13.32
CA ILE A 56 2.89 1.99 -12.23
C ILE A 56 3.12 2.76 -10.93
N LEU A 57 2.05 2.97 -10.16
CA LEU A 57 2.09 3.68 -8.89
C LEU A 57 1.81 2.71 -7.74
N LEU A 58 2.77 2.54 -6.85
CA LEU A 58 2.72 1.62 -5.72
C LEU A 58 2.91 2.37 -4.39
N ASP A 59 2.35 1.80 -3.31
CA ASP A 59 2.62 2.24 -1.94
C ASP A 59 3.14 1.06 -1.12
N ASN A 60 4.22 1.25 -0.38
CA ASN A 60 4.88 0.22 0.42
C ASN A 60 4.42 0.19 1.90
N GLY A 61 3.38 0.94 2.24
CA GLY A 61 2.80 0.94 3.57
C GLY A 61 3.33 2.03 4.51
N ASP A 62 2.93 1.91 5.77
CA ASP A 62 3.13 2.91 6.82
C ASP A 62 2.50 4.27 6.47
N ILE A 63 1.24 4.22 6.04
CA ILE A 63 0.51 5.39 5.56
C ILE A 63 -0.55 5.89 6.56
N LEU A 64 -1.06 5.01 7.45
CA LEU A 64 -2.21 5.29 8.33
C LEU A 64 -1.85 5.91 9.67
N GLN A 65 -0.57 6.08 10.02
CA GLN A 65 -0.13 6.54 11.33
C GLN A 65 0.75 7.78 11.18
N GLY A 66 0.66 8.75 12.09
CA GLY A 66 1.60 9.86 12.20
C GLY A 66 0.94 11.23 12.36
N GLN A 67 0.18 11.70 11.39
CA GLN A 67 -0.44 13.03 11.44
C GLN A 67 -1.84 13.01 12.06
N PRO A 68 -2.29 14.13 12.68
CA PRO A 68 -3.64 14.25 13.25
C PRO A 68 -4.77 13.93 12.28
N THR A 69 -4.60 14.20 10.99
CA THR A 69 -5.58 13.88 9.96
C THR A 69 -5.80 12.36 9.85
N ALA A 70 -4.70 11.56 9.84
CA ALA A 70 -4.81 10.11 9.85
C ALA A 70 -5.53 9.63 11.12
N TYR A 71 -5.11 10.12 12.29
CA TYR A 71 -5.75 9.80 13.57
C TYR A 71 -7.26 10.08 13.57
N TYR A 72 -7.68 11.22 13.01
CA TYR A 72 -9.08 11.60 12.91
C TYR A 72 -9.92 10.55 12.17
N TYR A 73 -9.47 10.13 10.98
CA TYR A 73 -10.17 9.10 10.19
C TYR A 73 -9.97 7.67 10.73
N ASN A 74 -8.90 7.43 11.47
CA ASN A 74 -8.72 6.15 12.14
C ASN A 74 -9.73 5.95 13.27
N TYR A 75 -9.95 6.97 14.12
CA TYR A 75 -10.57 6.77 15.44
C TYR A 75 -11.75 7.70 15.76
N ILE A 76 -11.89 8.82 15.09
CA ILE A 76 -12.93 9.81 15.37
C ILE A 76 -14.07 9.69 14.34
N ASP A 77 -13.79 9.93 13.07
CA ASP A 77 -14.75 9.71 12.00
C ASP A 77 -14.60 8.31 11.43
N THR A 78 -15.31 7.38 12.02
CA THR A 78 -15.29 5.97 11.61
C THR A 78 -16.42 5.60 10.65
N VAL A 79 -17.22 6.57 10.22
CA VAL A 79 -18.39 6.37 9.34
C VAL A 79 -18.10 6.80 7.91
N SER A 80 -17.45 7.95 7.72
CA SER A 80 -17.04 8.42 6.39
C SER A 80 -15.99 7.50 5.76
N PRO A 81 -15.91 7.44 4.41
CA PRO A 81 -14.79 6.81 3.76
C PRO A 81 -13.46 7.34 4.30
N HIS A 82 -12.49 6.46 4.47
CA HIS A 82 -11.20 6.87 5.02
C HIS A 82 -10.48 7.80 4.04
N LEU A 83 -10.13 9.02 4.46
CA LEU A 83 -9.51 10.01 3.58
C LEU A 83 -8.27 9.46 2.85
N CYS A 84 -7.49 8.62 3.50
CA CYS A 84 -6.33 8.00 2.87
C CYS A 84 -6.72 7.18 1.63
N SER A 85 -7.74 6.31 1.73
CA SER A 85 -8.21 5.54 0.57
C SER A 85 -8.78 6.45 -0.52
N GLU A 86 -9.54 7.49 -0.17
CA GLU A 86 -10.06 8.44 -1.15
C GLU A 86 -8.94 9.14 -1.93
N MET A 87 -7.89 9.58 -1.24
CA MET A 87 -6.72 10.20 -1.89
C MET A 87 -5.97 9.21 -2.77
N MET A 88 -5.73 7.99 -2.29
CA MET A 88 -5.03 6.96 -3.06
C MET A 88 -5.85 6.51 -4.27
N ASN A 89 -7.17 6.35 -4.14
CA ASN A 89 -8.09 6.06 -5.25
C ASN A 89 -8.05 7.18 -6.30
N PHE A 90 -8.14 8.43 -5.85
CA PHE A 90 -8.02 9.60 -6.74
C PHE A 90 -6.67 9.65 -7.47
N MET A 91 -5.59 9.31 -6.79
CA MET A 91 -4.25 9.23 -7.37
C MET A 91 -4.06 8.02 -8.28
N LYS A 92 -5.00 7.06 -8.29
CA LYS A 92 -4.98 5.81 -9.08
C LYS A 92 -3.75 4.96 -8.77
N TYR A 93 -3.59 4.58 -7.50
CA TYR A 93 -2.60 3.57 -7.13
C TYR A 93 -2.95 2.23 -7.77
N ASP A 94 -1.94 1.52 -8.27
CA ASP A 94 -2.09 0.17 -8.84
C ASP A 94 -2.14 -0.91 -7.76
N ALA A 95 -1.40 -0.73 -6.69
CA ALA A 95 -1.42 -1.57 -5.49
C ALA A 95 -0.84 -0.82 -4.29
N GLY A 96 -1.27 -1.21 -3.09
CA GLY A 96 -0.65 -0.85 -1.82
C GLY A 96 -0.07 -2.08 -1.13
N ASN A 97 0.72 -1.87 -0.09
CA ASN A 97 1.23 -2.92 0.77
C ASN A 97 0.89 -2.59 2.23
N MET A 98 0.71 -3.61 3.06
CA MET A 98 0.49 -3.42 4.50
C MET A 98 1.82 -3.15 5.19
N GLY A 99 1.96 -1.99 5.83
CA GLY A 99 3.08 -1.65 6.69
C GLY A 99 2.85 -2.02 8.16
N ASN A 100 3.91 -2.02 8.97
CA ASN A 100 3.79 -2.34 10.40
C ASN A 100 3.01 -1.26 11.17
N HIS A 101 3.17 0.01 10.82
CA HIS A 101 2.39 1.09 11.42
C HIS A 101 0.93 1.11 10.95
N ASP A 102 0.61 0.49 9.82
CA ASP A 102 -0.79 0.29 9.43
C ASP A 102 -1.44 -0.78 10.32
N VAL A 103 -0.74 -1.89 10.61
CA VAL A 103 -1.19 -2.92 11.57
C VAL A 103 -1.36 -2.34 12.97
N GLU A 104 -0.50 -1.41 13.38
CA GLU A 104 -0.57 -0.73 14.68
C GLU A 104 -1.90 -0.01 14.92
N THR A 105 -2.59 0.41 13.87
CA THR A 105 -3.91 1.06 13.98
C THR A 105 -5.01 0.12 14.46
N GLY A 106 -4.80 -1.20 14.36
CA GLY A 106 -5.74 -2.25 14.75
C GLY A 106 -6.71 -2.67 13.65
N ARG A 107 -7.25 -3.89 13.79
CA ARG A 107 -8.12 -4.55 12.81
C ARG A 107 -9.30 -3.67 12.35
N ALA A 108 -9.97 -3.01 13.27
CA ALA A 108 -11.14 -2.17 12.95
C ALA A 108 -10.79 -1.01 12.00
N VAL A 109 -9.58 -0.48 12.09
CA VAL A 109 -9.11 0.63 11.25
C VAL A 109 -8.63 0.11 9.91
N PHE A 110 -7.63 -0.78 9.90
CA PHE A 110 -7.03 -1.16 8.62
C PHE A 110 -7.95 -2.02 7.76
N ASP A 111 -8.80 -2.89 8.33
CA ASP A 111 -9.80 -3.65 7.56
C ASP A 111 -10.82 -2.70 6.89
N ARG A 112 -11.24 -1.64 7.59
CA ARG A 112 -12.13 -0.61 7.02
C ARG A 112 -11.43 0.18 5.90
N TRP A 113 -10.19 0.60 6.11
CA TRP A 113 -9.39 1.31 5.09
C TRP A 113 -9.24 0.46 3.83
N ILE A 114 -8.83 -0.79 3.96
CA ILE A 114 -8.69 -1.74 2.85
C ILE A 114 -10.00 -1.90 2.07
N ALA A 115 -11.13 -2.01 2.78
CA ALA A 115 -12.44 -2.18 2.16
C ALA A 115 -12.89 -0.98 1.30
N THR A 116 -12.26 0.18 1.46
CA THR A 116 -12.56 1.41 0.68
C THR A 116 -11.51 1.73 -0.38
N CYS A 117 -10.45 0.91 -0.51
CA CYS A 117 -9.46 1.05 -1.57
C CYS A 117 -9.97 0.43 -2.89
N ASP A 118 -9.85 1.15 -4.00
CA ASP A 118 -10.16 0.68 -5.35
C ASP A 118 -9.06 -0.22 -5.95
N PHE A 119 -7.97 -0.37 -5.22
CA PHE A 119 -6.80 -1.19 -5.56
C PHE A 119 -6.53 -2.19 -4.43
N PRO A 120 -5.85 -3.31 -4.68
CA PRO A 120 -5.54 -4.26 -3.63
C PRO A 120 -4.44 -3.73 -2.69
N VAL A 121 -4.67 -3.84 -1.39
CA VAL A 121 -3.61 -3.79 -0.38
C VAL A 121 -3.07 -5.20 -0.22
N LEU A 122 -1.77 -5.37 -0.44
CA LEU A 122 -1.12 -6.67 -0.53
C LEU A 122 -0.51 -7.10 0.79
N GLY A 123 -0.44 -8.43 1.00
CA GLY A 123 0.15 -9.00 2.20
C GLY A 123 0.19 -10.53 2.14
N ALA A 124 1.07 -11.08 1.30
CA ALA A 124 1.15 -12.53 1.02
C ALA A 124 1.45 -13.38 2.26
N ASN A 125 2.20 -12.83 3.22
CA ASN A 125 2.59 -13.52 4.45
C ASN A 125 1.74 -13.14 5.67
N ILE A 126 0.66 -12.37 5.48
CA ILE A 126 -0.35 -12.11 6.53
C ILE A 126 -1.42 -13.18 6.41
N ILE A 127 -1.43 -14.12 7.33
CA ILE A 127 -2.28 -15.31 7.28
C ILE A 127 -3.42 -15.19 8.27
N ASP A 128 -4.64 -15.40 7.80
CA ASP A 128 -5.80 -15.60 8.67
C ASP A 128 -5.69 -16.96 9.35
N THR A 129 -5.62 -16.97 10.67
CA THR A 129 -5.41 -18.20 11.46
C THR A 129 -6.61 -19.13 11.44
N SER A 130 -7.80 -18.64 11.13
CA SER A 130 -9.02 -19.46 11.03
C SER A 130 -9.09 -20.27 9.75
N THR A 131 -8.54 -19.72 8.66
CA THR A 131 -8.59 -20.32 7.32
C THR A 131 -7.26 -20.90 6.84
N GLY A 132 -6.15 -20.45 7.43
CA GLY A 132 -4.79 -20.78 6.98
C GLY A 132 -4.43 -20.17 5.61
N LYS A 133 -5.25 -19.22 5.10
CA LYS A 133 -5.03 -18.53 3.82
C LYS A 133 -4.55 -17.09 4.05
N PRO A 134 -3.93 -16.46 3.04
CA PRO A 134 -3.63 -15.02 3.13
C PRO A 134 -4.88 -14.21 3.47
N HIS A 135 -4.77 -13.31 4.44
CA HIS A 135 -5.82 -12.38 4.84
C HIS A 135 -6.03 -11.29 3.78
N LEU A 136 -4.95 -10.88 3.14
CA LEU A 136 -4.96 -9.90 2.05
C LEU A 136 -4.62 -10.59 0.73
N ALA A 137 -4.84 -9.87 -0.38
CA ALA A 137 -4.37 -10.34 -1.68
C ALA A 137 -2.84 -10.55 -1.63
N PRO A 138 -2.34 -11.71 -2.03
CA PRO A 138 -0.90 -11.97 -1.96
C PRO A 138 -0.11 -11.19 -3.01
N TYR A 139 -0.71 -11.00 -4.19
CA TYR A 139 -0.08 -10.30 -5.30
C TYR A 139 -1.12 -9.63 -6.21
N LYS A 140 -0.66 -8.73 -7.06
CA LYS A 140 -1.41 -8.14 -8.19
C LYS A 140 -0.67 -8.41 -9.48
N VAL A 141 -1.38 -8.85 -10.51
CA VAL A 141 -0.85 -8.92 -11.88
C VAL A 141 -1.28 -7.66 -12.62
N LEU A 142 -0.30 -6.96 -13.17
CA LEU A 142 -0.50 -5.82 -14.06
C LEU A 142 -0.06 -6.23 -15.47
N GLU A 143 -0.68 -5.65 -16.48
CA GLU A 143 -0.24 -5.78 -17.87
C GLU A 143 0.03 -4.40 -18.46
N ARG A 144 1.21 -4.22 -19.05
CA ARG A 144 1.64 -2.98 -19.68
C ARG A 144 2.35 -3.31 -20.99
N ASP A 145 1.83 -2.80 -22.11
CA ASP A 145 2.37 -3.07 -23.45
C ASP A 145 2.59 -4.55 -23.77
N GLY A 146 1.75 -5.44 -23.23
CA GLY A 146 1.86 -6.89 -23.40
C GLY A 146 2.88 -7.56 -22.48
N VAL A 147 3.49 -6.81 -21.54
CA VAL A 147 4.34 -7.36 -20.48
C VAL A 147 3.51 -7.57 -19.21
N LYS A 148 3.56 -8.78 -18.66
CA LYS A 148 2.96 -9.09 -17.37
C LYS A 148 3.95 -8.77 -16.26
N ILE A 149 3.47 -8.01 -15.27
CA ILE A 149 4.23 -7.57 -14.10
C ILE A 149 3.49 -8.08 -12.87
N VAL A 150 4.17 -8.86 -12.03
CA VAL A 150 3.61 -9.34 -10.77
C VAL A 150 4.17 -8.48 -9.65
N VAL A 151 3.27 -7.88 -8.89
CA VAL A 151 3.58 -7.14 -7.65
C VAL A 151 3.22 -8.05 -6.49
N LEU A 152 4.21 -8.51 -5.73
CA LEU A 152 4.05 -9.35 -4.55
C LEU A 152 4.23 -8.48 -3.31
N GLY A 153 3.23 -8.46 -2.41
CA GLY A 153 3.29 -7.69 -1.17
C GLY A 153 3.62 -8.56 0.04
N MET A 154 4.49 -8.07 0.91
CA MET A 154 4.86 -8.75 2.15
C MET A 154 5.12 -7.73 3.26
N ILE A 155 4.98 -8.18 4.51
CA ILE A 155 5.28 -7.41 5.72
C ILE A 155 6.35 -8.12 6.54
N THR A 156 7.05 -7.39 7.39
CA THR A 156 7.97 -7.98 8.36
C THR A 156 7.27 -9.00 9.26
N PRO A 157 7.85 -10.19 9.50
CA PRO A 157 7.31 -11.16 10.45
C PRO A 157 7.53 -10.76 11.91
N ALA A 158 8.18 -9.61 12.18
CA ALA A 158 8.46 -9.13 13.53
C ALA A 158 7.26 -8.48 14.23
N ILE A 159 6.11 -8.38 13.59
CA ILE A 159 4.89 -7.76 14.14
C ILE A 159 4.58 -8.27 15.56
N PRO A 160 4.59 -9.58 15.86
CA PRO A 160 4.29 -10.06 17.22
C PRO A 160 5.32 -9.64 18.29
N ALA A 161 6.53 -9.28 17.88
CA ALA A 161 7.55 -8.77 18.80
C ALA A 161 7.40 -7.26 19.09
N TRP A 162 6.75 -6.53 18.20
CA TRP A 162 6.64 -5.07 18.28
C TRP A 162 5.27 -4.58 18.75
N LEU A 163 4.19 -5.30 18.40
CA LEU A 163 2.82 -4.85 18.60
C LEU A 163 2.02 -5.82 19.49
N SER A 164 1.13 -5.26 20.30
CA SER A 164 0.21 -6.04 21.13
C SER A 164 -0.73 -6.90 20.27
N GLU A 165 -0.96 -8.14 20.69
CA GLU A 165 -1.77 -9.13 19.97
C GLU A 165 -3.20 -8.65 19.64
N ASN A 166 -3.80 -7.82 20.49
CA ASN A 166 -5.14 -7.28 20.27
C ASN A 166 -5.26 -6.45 18.97
N LEU A 167 -4.15 -5.89 18.46
CA LEU A 167 -4.12 -5.09 17.23
C LEU A 167 -4.18 -5.95 15.95
N TRP A 168 -3.71 -7.18 16.04
CA TRP A 168 -3.62 -8.12 14.90
C TRP A 168 -4.28 -9.47 15.20
N LYS A 169 -5.21 -9.51 16.16
CA LYS A 169 -5.91 -10.74 16.58
C LYS A 169 -6.46 -11.52 15.38
N GLY A 170 -6.20 -12.84 15.37
CA GLY A 170 -6.63 -13.73 14.30
C GLY A 170 -5.71 -13.73 13.08
N LEU A 171 -4.57 -13.04 13.13
CA LEU A 171 -3.56 -13.05 12.09
C LEU A 171 -2.29 -13.75 12.57
N ARG A 172 -1.48 -14.21 11.60
CA ARG A 172 -0.13 -14.71 11.76
C ARG A 172 0.73 -14.12 10.65
N PHE A 173 1.99 -13.88 10.94
CA PHE A 173 2.94 -13.29 10.02
C PHE A 173 4.02 -14.33 9.70
N ASP A 174 3.95 -14.90 8.51
CA ASP A 174 4.85 -15.97 8.08
C ASP A 174 6.19 -15.40 7.57
N ASP A 175 7.20 -16.27 7.48
CA ASP A 175 8.51 -15.91 6.96
C ASP A 175 8.42 -15.36 5.53
N MET A 176 9.16 -14.27 5.26
CA MET A 176 9.10 -13.57 3.97
C MET A 176 9.77 -14.37 2.87
N GLU A 177 10.90 -15.04 3.15
CA GLU A 177 11.64 -15.79 2.13
C GLU A 177 10.84 -17.02 1.71
N GLU A 178 10.33 -17.80 2.66
CA GLU A 178 9.48 -18.96 2.37
C GLU A 178 8.22 -18.56 1.61
N THR A 179 7.58 -17.46 2.01
CA THR A 179 6.42 -16.91 1.32
C THR A 179 6.75 -16.50 -0.10
N ALA A 180 7.85 -15.77 -0.32
CA ALA A 180 8.29 -15.37 -1.66
C ALA A 180 8.53 -16.60 -2.54
N ARG A 181 9.26 -17.60 -2.04
CA ARG A 181 9.54 -18.86 -2.77
C ARG A 181 8.25 -19.60 -3.16
N LYS A 182 7.22 -19.54 -2.31
CA LYS A 182 5.91 -20.14 -2.60
C LYS A 182 5.20 -19.42 -3.76
N TRP A 183 5.15 -18.09 -3.72
CA TRP A 183 4.37 -17.30 -4.69
C TRP A 183 5.13 -17.03 -6.01
N MET A 184 6.45 -17.12 -6.03
CA MET A 184 7.25 -17.01 -7.27
C MET A 184 7.11 -18.23 -8.21
N LYS A 185 6.38 -19.27 -7.82
CA LYS A 185 6.14 -20.46 -8.66
C LYS A 185 4.86 -20.34 -9.50
N ILE A 186 4.22 -19.19 -9.46
CA ILE A 186 3.06 -18.84 -10.26
C ILE A 186 3.53 -18.25 -11.59
#